data_a1be542dbc3ce013ed8027b05fa71ebf
#
_entry.id   a1be542dbc3ce013ed8027b05fa71ebf
#
_cell.length_a   1.000
_cell.length_b   1.000
_cell.length_c   1.000
_cell.angle_alpha   90.00
_cell.angle_beta   90.00
_cell.angle_gamma   90.00
#
_symmetry.space_group_name_H-M   'P 1'
#
loop_
_entity.id
_entity.type
_entity.pdbx_description
1 polymer ?
#
loop_
_entity_poly.entity_id
_entity_poly.type
_entity_poly.pdbx_seq_one_letter_code
_entity_poly.pdbx_strand_id
1 'polypeptide(L)'
;MIKYAVVPEKKIVYAILSNTRHDALRKIDKMMGDNPVCCVYHKKYMMPNTFRAKATCDDRDEWNEEIGKEVAKAKVLKKYYRSLDKRIDMFRADLIDINSRVFETPEEFENNA
;
A
#
# COMPACT_ATOMS: atom_id res chain seq x y z
N MET A 1 10.61 -6.67 5.11
CA MET A 1 10.86 -7.99 5.75
C MET A 1 9.64 -8.39 6.56
N ILE A 2 9.18 -9.60 6.38
CA ILE A 2 8.02 -10.13 7.11
C ILE A 2 8.51 -10.89 8.33
N LYS A 3 7.97 -10.55 9.50
CA LYS A 3 8.21 -11.29 10.73
C LYS A 3 6.99 -12.14 11.06
N TYR A 4 7.23 -13.27 11.68
CA TYR A 4 6.17 -14.20 12.09
C TYR A 4 6.13 -14.34 13.59
N ALA A 5 4.91 -14.43 14.12
CA ALA A 5 4.66 -14.80 15.49
C ALA A 5 3.78 -16.04 15.48
N VAL A 6 4.24 -17.10 16.11
CA VAL A 6 3.55 -18.40 16.13
C VAL A 6 3.02 -18.66 17.52
N VAL A 7 1.74 -19.03 17.59
CA VAL A 7 1.08 -19.44 18.83
C VAL A 7 0.60 -20.89 18.65
N PRO A 8 1.46 -21.89 18.91
CA PRO A 8 1.15 -23.28 18.61
C PRO A 8 -0.07 -23.83 19.37
N GLU A 9 -0.25 -23.38 20.60
CA GLU A 9 -1.37 -23.82 21.46
C GLU A 9 -2.72 -23.46 20.85
N LYS A 10 -2.79 -22.31 20.14
CA LYS A 10 -4.02 -21.84 19.49
C LYS A 10 -4.03 -22.15 18.00
N LYS A 11 -2.98 -22.77 17.48
CA LYS A 11 -2.82 -23.06 16.05
C LYS A 11 -2.96 -21.79 15.21
N ILE A 12 -2.28 -20.72 15.61
CA ILE A 12 -2.32 -19.41 14.95
C ILE A 12 -0.92 -19.00 14.57
N VAL A 13 -0.78 -18.45 13.36
CA VAL A 13 0.44 -17.77 12.89
C VAL A 13 0.07 -16.36 12.49
N TYR A 14 0.83 -15.40 13.00
CA TYR A 14 0.73 -14.01 12.56
C TYR A 14 1.88 -13.68 11.62
N ALA A 15 1.59 -12.97 10.56
CA ALA A 15 2.59 -12.34 9.71
C ALA A 15 2.53 -10.83 9.92
N ILE A 16 3.68 -10.21 10.10
CA ILE A 16 3.80 -8.79 10.41
C ILE A 16 4.76 -8.17 9.41
N LEU A 17 4.28 -7.21 8.65
CA LEU A 17 5.08 -6.44 7.71
C LEU A 17 5.20 -5.02 8.22
N SER A 18 6.43 -4.58 8.50
CA SER A 18 6.71 -3.28 9.11
C SER A 18 7.52 -2.38 8.19
N ASN A 19 7.61 -1.10 8.55
CA ASN A 19 8.38 -0.08 7.83
C ASN A 19 7.84 0.18 6.42
N THR A 20 6.53 0.17 6.28
CA THR A 20 5.84 0.35 4.99
C THR A 20 5.33 1.77 4.74
N ARG A 21 5.50 2.66 5.72
CA ARG A 21 4.89 4.00 5.70
C ARG A 21 5.16 4.79 4.42
N HIS A 22 6.38 4.76 3.91
CA HIS A 22 6.81 5.55 2.77
C HIS A 22 6.90 4.76 1.46
N ASP A 23 6.43 3.52 1.42
CA ASP A 23 6.55 2.67 0.24
C ASP A 23 5.80 3.21 -0.97
N ALA A 24 4.58 3.71 -0.77
CA ALA A 24 3.81 4.33 -1.84
C ALA A 24 4.51 5.59 -2.38
N LEU A 25 5.05 6.43 -1.48
CA LEU A 25 5.80 7.63 -1.86
C LEU A 25 7.04 7.29 -2.68
N ARG A 26 7.79 6.27 -2.27
CA ARG A 26 8.97 5.81 -3.03
C ARG A 26 8.60 5.34 -4.42
N LYS A 27 7.50 4.60 -4.54
CA LYS A 27 7.04 4.11 -5.84
C LYS A 27 6.57 5.26 -6.73
N ILE A 28 5.86 6.22 -6.17
CA ILE A 28 5.41 7.43 -6.88
C ILE A 28 6.62 8.25 -7.33
N ASP A 29 7.62 8.44 -6.48
CA ASP A 29 8.84 9.16 -6.84
C ASP A 29 9.55 8.51 -8.02
N LYS A 30 9.62 7.17 -8.05
CA LYS A 30 10.19 6.45 -9.19
C LYS A 30 9.38 6.66 -10.48
N MET A 31 8.06 6.70 -10.38
CA MET A 31 7.19 6.93 -11.53
C MET A 31 7.35 8.34 -12.09
N MET A 32 7.61 9.31 -11.24
CA MET A 32 7.75 10.72 -11.62
C MET A 32 9.20 11.12 -11.98
N GLY A 33 10.15 10.24 -11.74
CA GLY A 33 11.56 10.56 -11.92
C GLY A 33 12.02 11.63 -10.93
N ASP A 34 12.65 12.69 -11.41
CA ASP A 34 13.17 13.75 -10.56
C ASP A 34 12.14 14.83 -10.22
N ASN A 35 10.89 14.62 -10.57
CA ASN A 35 9.84 15.62 -10.36
C ASN A 35 9.39 15.63 -8.89
N PRO A 36 9.45 16.75 -8.17
CA PRO A 36 9.16 16.82 -6.74
C PRO A 36 7.68 16.90 -6.38
N VAL A 37 6.76 16.51 -7.26
CA VAL A 37 5.31 16.62 -7.03
C VAL A 37 4.88 15.92 -5.73
N CYS A 38 5.51 14.81 -5.39
CA CYS A 38 5.20 14.07 -4.17
C CYS A 38 5.48 14.84 -2.89
N CYS A 39 6.39 15.80 -2.90
CA CYS A 39 6.72 16.58 -1.72
C CYS A 39 5.53 17.39 -1.21
N VAL A 40 4.63 17.79 -2.10
CA VAL A 40 3.44 18.58 -1.77
C VAL A 40 2.35 17.72 -1.12
N TYR A 41 2.22 16.47 -1.55
CA TYR A 41 1.14 15.56 -1.15
C TYR A 41 1.61 14.41 -0.27
N HIS A 42 2.75 14.52 0.33
CA HIS A 42 3.40 13.40 0.99
C HIS A 42 2.54 12.75 2.08
N LYS A 43 1.84 13.53 2.90
CA LYS A 43 0.95 12.97 3.93
C LYS A 43 -0.21 12.17 3.35
N LYS A 44 -0.73 12.60 2.21
CA LYS A 44 -1.86 11.96 1.54
C LYS A 44 -1.54 10.54 1.10
N TYR A 45 -0.30 10.29 0.68
CA TYR A 45 0.13 9.00 0.15
C TYR A 45 0.88 8.14 1.17
N MET A 46 0.94 8.56 2.42
CA MET A 46 1.53 7.76 3.48
C MET A 46 0.66 6.54 3.76
N MET A 47 1.33 5.41 3.96
CA MET A 47 0.70 4.14 4.30
C MET A 47 0.78 3.88 5.80
N PRO A 48 -0.03 2.97 6.33
CA PRO A 48 0.24 2.44 7.67
C PRO A 48 1.65 1.88 7.73
N ASN A 49 2.32 2.07 8.87
CA ASN A 49 3.70 1.59 9.03
C ASN A 49 3.79 0.08 9.23
N THR A 50 2.70 -0.56 9.61
CA THR A 50 2.65 -1.98 9.92
C THR A 50 1.37 -2.60 9.42
N PHE A 51 1.50 -3.77 8.79
CA PHE A 51 0.37 -4.61 8.39
C PHE A 51 0.48 -5.94 9.11
N ARG A 52 -0.65 -6.46 9.55
CA ARG A 52 -0.74 -7.75 10.23
C ARG A 52 -1.82 -8.61 9.59
N ALA A 53 -1.55 -9.89 9.56
CA ALA A 53 -2.55 -10.88 9.18
C ALA A 53 -2.32 -12.16 9.98
N LYS A 54 -3.38 -12.93 10.19
CA LYS A 54 -3.27 -14.20 10.90
C LYS A 54 -3.80 -15.33 10.06
N ALA A 55 -3.20 -16.48 10.21
CA ALA A 55 -3.71 -17.74 9.72
C ALA A 55 -4.08 -18.60 10.93
N THR A 56 -5.29 -19.12 10.94
CA THR A 56 -5.77 -19.99 12.00
C THR A 56 -6.04 -21.37 11.40
N CYS A 57 -5.46 -22.40 12.00
CA CYS A 57 -5.72 -23.77 11.60
C CYS A 57 -7.04 -24.24 12.20
N ASP A 58 -7.88 -24.88 11.39
CA ASP A 58 -9.10 -25.51 11.88
C ASP A 58 -8.72 -26.66 12.84
N ASP A 59 -9.51 -26.88 13.90
CA ASP A 59 -9.31 -27.96 14.86
C ASP A 59 -9.34 -29.34 14.21
N ARG A 60 -9.98 -29.48 13.07
CA ARG A 60 -10.04 -30.71 12.28
C ARG A 60 -8.79 -30.99 11.48
N ASP A 61 -8.00 -29.95 11.22
CA ASP A 61 -6.80 -30.07 10.40
C ASP A 61 -5.58 -30.31 11.27
N GLU A 62 -4.62 -31.03 10.70
CA GLU A 62 -3.33 -31.20 11.33
C GLU A 62 -2.58 -29.88 11.29
N TRP A 63 -2.01 -29.49 12.44
CA TRP A 63 -1.23 -28.26 12.55
C TRP A 63 0.05 -28.34 11.72
N ASN A 64 0.24 -27.38 10.83
CA ASN A 64 1.46 -27.24 10.05
C ASN A 64 1.89 -25.78 10.07
N GLU A 65 2.96 -25.49 10.79
CA GLU A 65 3.49 -24.14 10.94
C GLU A 65 3.91 -23.52 9.62
N GLU A 66 4.52 -24.30 8.75
CA GLU A 66 4.98 -23.80 7.43
C GLU A 66 3.80 -23.38 6.56
N ILE A 67 2.75 -24.16 6.52
CA ILE A 67 1.52 -23.80 5.79
C ILE A 67 0.89 -22.56 6.43
N GLY A 68 0.85 -22.50 7.75
CA GLY A 68 0.35 -21.33 8.48
C GLY A 68 1.10 -20.05 8.13
N LYS A 69 2.43 -20.11 8.05
CA LYS A 69 3.26 -18.98 7.64
C LYS A 69 2.96 -18.55 6.21
N GLU A 70 2.82 -19.48 5.28
CA GLU A 70 2.51 -19.18 3.89
C GLU A 70 1.14 -18.50 3.75
N VAL A 71 0.13 -18.98 4.46
CA VAL A 71 -1.22 -18.40 4.45
C VAL A 71 -1.20 -16.99 5.06
N ALA A 72 -0.56 -16.83 6.21
CA ALA A 72 -0.45 -15.52 6.87
C ALA A 72 0.31 -14.51 6.01
N LYS A 73 1.38 -14.94 5.36
CA LYS A 73 2.15 -14.13 4.42
C LYS A 73 1.29 -13.66 3.26
N ALA A 74 0.55 -14.57 2.63
CA ALA A 74 -0.34 -14.21 1.53
C ALA A 74 -1.38 -13.18 1.95
N LYS A 75 -1.96 -13.34 3.14
CA LYS A 75 -2.94 -12.41 3.68
C LYS A 75 -2.36 -11.03 3.96
N VAL A 76 -1.18 -10.95 4.58
CA VAL A 76 -0.54 -9.66 4.90
C VAL A 76 -0.11 -8.94 3.63
N LEU A 77 0.40 -9.65 2.63
CA LEU A 77 0.75 -9.07 1.35
C LEU A 77 -0.46 -8.55 0.60
N LYS A 78 -1.59 -9.26 0.68
CA LYS A 78 -2.85 -8.79 0.08
C LYS A 78 -3.28 -7.46 0.70
N LYS A 79 -3.22 -7.32 2.01
CA LYS A 79 -3.52 -6.06 2.70
C LYS A 79 -2.57 -4.94 2.27
N TYR A 80 -1.28 -5.25 2.22
CA TYR A 80 -0.24 -4.31 1.83
C TYR A 80 -0.44 -3.81 0.41
N TYR A 81 -0.60 -4.70 -0.56
CA TYR A 81 -0.77 -4.31 -1.96
C TYR A 81 -2.07 -3.56 -2.21
N ARG A 82 -3.14 -3.89 -1.50
CA ARG A 82 -4.38 -3.11 -1.58
C ARG A 82 -4.15 -1.67 -1.13
N SER A 83 -3.44 -1.48 -0.03
CA SER A 83 -3.11 -0.16 0.49
C SER A 83 -2.20 0.61 -0.46
N LEU A 84 -1.18 -0.06 -1.01
CA LEU A 84 -0.26 0.53 -1.97
C LEU A 84 -0.98 0.95 -3.24
N ASP A 85 -1.77 0.07 -3.83
CA ASP A 85 -2.52 0.34 -5.06
C ASP A 85 -3.51 1.48 -4.88
N LYS A 86 -4.17 1.54 -3.73
CA LYS A 86 -5.08 2.65 -3.41
C LYS A 86 -4.37 4.00 -3.46
N ARG A 87 -3.15 4.11 -2.87
CA ARG A 87 -2.41 5.37 -2.89
C ARG A 87 -1.91 5.72 -4.28
N ILE A 88 -1.52 4.74 -5.05
CA ILE A 88 -1.11 4.96 -6.44
C ILE A 88 -2.28 5.43 -7.29
N ASP A 89 -3.46 4.84 -7.10
CA ASP A 89 -4.68 5.28 -7.79
C ASP A 89 -5.06 6.71 -7.39
N MET A 90 -4.94 7.03 -6.12
CA MET A 90 -5.14 8.40 -5.62
C MET A 90 -4.17 9.38 -6.28
N PHE A 91 -2.90 9.00 -6.39
CA PHE A 91 -1.89 9.80 -7.05
C PHE A 91 -2.22 10.01 -8.53
N ARG A 92 -2.60 8.97 -9.24
CA ARG A 92 -3.00 9.07 -10.66
C ARG A 92 -4.18 10.00 -10.85
N ALA A 93 -5.19 9.91 -9.98
CA ALA A 93 -6.34 10.80 -10.00
C ALA A 93 -5.94 12.24 -9.74
N ASP A 94 -5.08 12.48 -8.75
CA ASP A 94 -4.57 13.80 -8.43
C ASP A 94 -3.74 14.38 -9.58
N LEU A 95 -2.95 13.55 -10.24
CA LEU A 95 -2.15 13.97 -11.38
C LEU A 95 -3.02 14.39 -12.56
N ILE A 96 -4.08 13.66 -12.83
CA ILE A 96 -5.06 14.01 -13.88
C ILE A 96 -5.72 15.34 -13.53
N ASP A 97 -6.14 15.54 -12.28
CA ASP A 97 -6.76 16.78 -11.82
C ASP A 97 -5.82 17.97 -11.96
N ILE A 98 -4.57 17.83 -11.56
CA ILE A 98 -3.54 18.87 -11.70
C ILE A 98 -3.32 19.19 -13.17
N ASN A 99 -3.17 18.19 -14.03
CA ASN A 99 -2.99 18.39 -15.46
C ASN A 99 -4.19 19.08 -16.09
N SER A 100 -5.41 18.69 -15.73
CA SER A 100 -6.64 19.33 -16.21
C SER A 100 -6.66 20.81 -15.84
N ARG A 101 -6.32 21.15 -14.62
CA ARG A 101 -6.29 22.54 -14.18
C ARG A 101 -5.23 23.37 -14.91
N VAL A 102 -4.05 22.78 -15.14
CA VAL A 102 -2.95 23.47 -15.84
C VAL A 102 -3.30 23.71 -17.31
N PHE A 103 -3.91 22.75 -17.98
CA PHE A 103 -4.24 22.85 -19.40
C PHE A 103 -5.55 23.59 -19.67
N GLU A 104 -6.54 23.48 -18.80
CA GLU A 104 -7.81 24.20 -18.94
C GLU A 104 -7.64 25.71 -18.74
N THR A 105 -6.83 26.12 -17.79
CA THR A 105 -6.62 27.54 -17.49
C THR A 105 -6.21 28.38 -18.70
N PRO A 106 -5.20 27.97 -19.51
CA PRO A 106 -4.86 28.71 -20.73
C PRO A 106 -6.00 28.76 -21.75
N GLU A 107 -6.74 27.66 -21.91
CA GLU A 107 -7.89 27.62 -22.81
C GLU A 107 -9.01 28.54 -22.34
N GLU A 108 -9.28 28.54 -21.03
CA GLU A 108 -10.25 29.46 -20.44
C GLU A 108 -9.84 30.91 -20.64
N PHE A 109 -8.57 31.23 -20.52
CA PHE A 109 -8.06 32.58 -20.81
C PHE A 109 -8.25 32.96 -22.28
N GLU A 110 -7.95 32.06 -23.17
CA GLU A 110 -8.16 32.29 -24.61
C GLU A 110 -9.62 32.48 -24.93
N ASN A 111 -10.49 31.67 -24.35
CA ASN A 111 -11.93 31.75 -24.58
C ASN A 111 -12.57 32.98 -23.96
N ASN A 112 -11.99 33.51 -22.90
CA ASN A 112 -12.50 34.69 -22.19
C ASN A 112 -11.85 35.99 -22.66
N ALA A 113 -10.82 35.87 -23.44
CA ALA A 113 -10.19 37.03 -24.09
C ALA A 113 -10.85 37.41 -25.39
#